data_55f84131b1ca0d8a4a474be38a01bd2a
#
_entry.id   55f84131b1ca0d8a4a474be38a01bd2a
#
_cell.length_a   1.000
_cell.length_b   1.000
_cell.length_c   1.000
_cell.angle_alpha   90.00
_cell.angle_beta   90.00
_cell.angle_gamma   90.00
#
_symmetry.space_group_name_H-M   'P 1'
#
loop_
_entity.id
_entity.type
_entity.pdbx_description
1 polymer ?
#
loop_
_entity_poly.entity_id
_entity_poly.type
_entity_poly.pdbx_seq_one_letter_code
_entity_poly.pdbx_strand_id
1 'polypeptide(L)'
;ERKVVMENVVGVNRVVPQETLDHVPNLLKIKPDYVFHRHDWSTGVLRKTRQRVIDTLKEWGGKLVEPEHMPGISSMSLSLAIREVGTTPQMRLGMLKRLLEAKPLIRVIEAHSGLTGLIAETVAVESDDQVREFDAIWLSSLTDSALKAKPDIEYVDRMNAVGDILETTTKPIIFDGDTGGVTEHFVFMVRTLERLGVSAVIIEDKKGLKRNSLFGTDAGQVQDTIEDFALKISSGKQAQVTDDFMIIARIESLILKVGMDDALARAKGYIAAGANGIMIHSKEKTADEVLTFCKEYAKFTDRVPLVVVPSTYSQTTEDELAAAGVSIVIYANQLLRSAYPAMVQVAESILRNGRASEAEDLCMPIKEIISLIPERS
;
A
#
# COMPACT_ATOMS: atom_id res chain seq x y z
N GLU A 1 -15.94 2.18 -0.84
CA GLU A 1 -15.65 0.73 -0.76
C GLU A 1 -16.67 0.00 0.12
N ARG A 2 -16.84 0.33 1.40
CA ARG A 2 -17.84 -0.29 2.31
C ARG A 2 -19.25 -0.33 1.70
N LYS A 3 -19.67 0.72 1.01
CA LYS A 3 -20.98 0.75 0.35
C LYS A 3 -21.09 -0.33 -0.72
N VAL A 4 -20.11 -0.43 -1.61
CA VAL A 4 -20.09 -1.44 -2.69
C VAL A 4 -20.07 -2.86 -2.13
N VAL A 5 -19.28 -3.11 -1.09
CA VAL A 5 -19.26 -4.42 -0.42
C VAL A 5 -20.62 -4.75 0.17
N MET A 6 -21.23 -3.81 0.88
CA MET A 6 -22.56 -4.03 1.50
C MET A 6 -23.68 -4.20 0.48
N GLU A 7 -23.63 -3.51 -0.66
CA GLU A 7 -24.61 -3.67 -1.74
C GLU A 7 -24.58 -5.05 -2.39
N ASN A 8 -23.45 -5.77 -2.26
CA ASN A 8 -23.29 -7.12 -2.81
C ASN A 8 -23.57 -8.25 -1.79
N VAL A 9 -23.94 -7.91 -0.54
CA VAL A 9 -24.33 -8.92 0.45
C VAL A 9 -25.73 -9.43 0.17
N VAL A 10 -25.89 -10.75 0.10
CA VAL A 10 -27.20 -11.38 -0.11
C VAL A 10 -28.19 -10.95 1.00
N GLY A 11 -29.35 -10.43 0.62
CA GLY A 11 -30.35 -9.93 1.54
C GLY A 11 -30.28 -8.42 1.82
N VAL A 12 -29.24 -7.72 1.33
CA VAL A 12 -29.15 -6.27 1.39
C VAL A 12 -29.89 -5.67 0.18
N ASN A 13 -30.99 -4.97 0.43
CA ASN A 13 -31.77 -4.33 -0.63
C ASN A 13 -31.33 -2.89 -0.91
N ARG A 14 -30.72 -2.23 0.07
CA ARG A 14 -30.32 -0.83 -0.04
C ARG A 14 -29.25 -0.49 0.98
N VAL A 15 -28.21 0.25 0.56
CA VAL A 15 -27.19 0.82 1.42
C VAL A 15 -27.34 2.34 1.45
N VAL A 16 -27.42 2.91 2.65
CA VAL A 16 -27.53 4.34 2.89
C VAL A 16 -26.31 4.82 3.67
N PRO A 17 -25.56 5.81 3.15
CA PRO A 17 -24.45 6.38 3.88
C PRO A 17 -24.88 7.00 5.21
N GLN A 18 -24.10 6.79 6.27
CA GLN A 18 -24.25 7.45 7.56
C GLN A 18 -23.23 8.60 7.61
N GLU A 19 -23.72 9.83 7.49
CA GLU A 19 -22.86 11.03 7.38
C GLU A 19 -22.47 11.60 8.75
N THR A 20 -23.17 11.21 9.82
CA THR A 20 -22.93 11.69 11.18
C THR A 20 -23.07 10.54 12.18
N LEU A 21 -22.59 10.73 13.40
CA LEU A 21 -22.84 9.77 14.50
C LEU A 21 -24.29 9.70 14.94
N ASP A 22 -25.15 10.58 14.43
CA ASP A 22 -26.57 10.61 14.73
C ASP A 22 -27.36 9.79 13.71
N HIS A 23 -27.94 8.68 14.14
CA HIS A 23 -28.72 7.76 13.30
C HIS A 23 -30.12 8.26 12.98
N VAL A 24 -30.65 9.21 13.76
CA VAL A 24 -32.04 9.70 13.68
C VAL A 24 -32.43 10.17 12.27
N PRO A 25 -31.61 10.95 11.53
CA PRO A 25 -31.99 11.41 10.19
C PRO A 25 -32.23 10.26 9.21
N ASN A 26 -31.47 9.20 9.26
CA ASN A 26 -31.67 8.04 8.42
C ASN A 26 -32.85 7.19 8.88
N LEU A 27 -33.06 7.05 10.19
CA LEU A 27 -34.22 6.33 10.74
C LEU A 27 -35.54 6.96 10.36
N LEU A 28 -35.64 8.29 10.42
CA LEU A 28 -36.85 9.03 10.01
C LEU A 28 -37.18 8.85 8.52
N LYS A 29 -36.15 8.71 7.67
CA LYS A 29 -36.34 8.47 6.22
C LYS A 29 -36.77 7.03 5.90
N ILE A 30 -36.21 6.05 6.63
CA ILE A 30 -36.35 4.62 6.33
C ILE A 30 -37.54 4.04 7.09
N LYS A 31 -37.78 4.49 8.31
CA LYS A 31 -38.79 3.98 9.27
C LYS A 31 -38.76 2.45 9.40
N PRO A 32 -37.60 1.87 9.79
CA PRO A 32 -37.49 0.42 9.84
C PRO A 32 -38.29 -0.17 11.00
N ASP A 33 -38.79 -1.39 10.84
CA ASP A 33 -39.44 -2.15 11.92
C ASP A 33 -38.43 -2.58 12.98
N TYR A 34 -37.18 -2.90 12.55
CA TYR A 34 -36.08 -3.32 13.43
C TYR A 34 -34.83 -2.60 13.07
N VAL A 35 -34.11 -2.14 14.12
CA VAL A 35 -32.74 -1.65 14.03
C VAL A 35 -31.85 -2.62 14.80
N PHE A 36 -30.83 -3.14 14.14
CA PHE A 36 -29.81 -3.99 14.76
C PHE A 36 -28.57 -3.16 15.01
N HIS A 37 -28.10 -3.11 16.24
CA HIS A 37 -26.85 -2.44 16.62
C HIS A 37 -26.13 -3.23 17.70
N ARG A 38 -24.81 -3.14 17.72
CA ARG A 38 -24.01 -3.79 18.77
C ARG A 38 -24.29 -3.16 20.13
N HIS A 39 -24.09 -3.93 21.19
CA HIS A 39 -24.35 -3.49 22.57
C HIS A 39 -23.33 -2.44 23.10
N ASP A 40 -22.25 -2.18 22.35
CA ASP A 40 -21.12 -1.32 22.70
C ASP A 40 -21.47 0.16 22.93
N TRP A 41 -22.63 0.64 22.49
CA TRP A 41 -23.12 2.00 22.70
C TRP A 41 -24.02 2.19 23.92
N SER A 42 -24.24 1.15 24.72
CA SER A 42 -25.01 1.23 25.96
C SER A 42 -24.31 2.04 27.06
N THR A 43 -23.00 2.23 26.93
CA THR A 43 -22.14 2.99 27.86
C THR A 43 -21.37 4.07 27.11
N GLY A 44 -20.77 5.01 27.84
CA GLY A 44 -19.91 6.06 27.28
C GLY A 44 -20.67 7.14 26.48
N VAL A 45 -19.96 7.76 25.55
CA VAL A 45 -20.42 8.94 24.78
C VAL A 45 -21.65 8.61 23.91
N LEU A 46 -21.74 7.40 23.40
CA LEU A 46 -22.80 6.95 22.48
C LEU A 46 -24.11 6.61 23.20
N ARG A 47 -24.16 6.58 24.53
CA ARG A 47 -25.39 6.32 25.29
C ARG A 47 -26.53 7.28 24.94
N LYS A 48 -26.18 8.55 24.70
CA LYS A 48 -27.19 9.56 24.29
C LYS A 48 -27.76 9.27 22.91
N THR A 49 -26.92 8.85 21.98
CA THR A 49 -27.32 8.47 20.61
C THR A 49 -28.20 7.23 20.64
N ARG A 50 -27.87 6.21 21.44
CA ARG A 50 -28.72 5.04 21.66
C ARG A 50 -30.11 5.41 22.16
N GLN A 51 -30.20 6.28 23.18
CA GLN A 51 -31.49 6.70 23.71
C GLN A 51 -32.35 7.43 22.66
N ARG A 52 -31.75 8.31 21.87
CA ARG A 52 -32.45 9.01 20.78
C ARG A 52 -32.98 8.04 19.73
N VAL A 53 -32.20 7.01 19.36
CA VAL A 53 -32.65 5.95 18.44
C VAL A 53 -33.86 5.22 19.01
N ILE A 54 -33.84 4.83 20.28
CA ILE A 54 -34.96 4.16 20.95
C ILE A 54 -36.20 5.05 20.92
N ASP A 55 -36.05 6.32 21.27
CA ASP A 55 -37.18 7.25 21.34
C ASP A 55 -37.77 7.54 19.93
N THR A 56 -36.91 7.67 18.93
CA THR A 56 -37.32 7.85 17.52
C THR A 56 -38.09 6.62 17.00
N LEU A 57 -37.60 5.40 17.27
CA LEU A 57 -38.22 4.15 16.84
C LEU A 57 -39.66 4.00 17.42
N LYS A 58 -39.89 4.47 18.64
CA LYS A 58 -41.22 4.42 19.26
C LYS A 58 -42.30 5.19 18.46
N GLU A 59 -41.93 6.22 17.69
CA GLU A 59 -42.86 7.03 16.92
C GLU A 59 -43.66 6.22 15.90
N TRP A 60 -43.13 5.09 15.40
CA TRP A 60 -43.83 4.19 14.46
C TRP A 60 -43.87 2.73 14.89
N GLY A 61 -43.48 2.44 16.16
CA GLY A 61 -43.53 1.08 16.70
C GLY A 61 -42.31 0.22 16.34
N GLY A 62 -41.24 0.81 15.82
CA GLY A 62 -39.99 0.14 15.53
C GLY A 62 -39.24 -0.32 16.81
N LYS A 63 -38.38 -1.30 16.68
CA LYS A 63 -37.65 -1.91 17.80
C LYS A 63 -36.16 -1.88 17.55
N LEU A 64 -35.39 -1.55 18.61
CA LEU A 64 -33.95 -1.74 18.68
C LEU A 64 -33.66 -3.17 19.15
N VAL A 65 -32.87 -3.89 18.38
CA VAL A 65 -32.37 -5.23 18.72
C VAL A 65 -30.87 -5.12 18.92
N GLU A 66 -30.42 -5.45 20.12
CA GLU A 66 -29.01 -5.46 20.50
C GLU A 66 -28.60 -6.90 20.79
N PRO A 67 -28.09 -7.62 19.78
CA PRO A 67 -27.62 -8.97 19.98
C PRO A 67 -26.51 -8.99 21.04
N GLU A 68 -26.58 -9.93 21.95
CA GLU A 68 -25.45 -10.19 22.83
C GLU A 68 -24.21 -10.50 22.00
N HIS A 69 -23.06 -10.07 22.51
CA HIS A 69 -21.77 -10.29 21.86
C HIS A 69 -21.59 -11.79 21.62
N MET A 70 -21.70 -12.25 20.38
CA MET A 70 -21.26 -13.58 20.05
C MET A 70 -19.72 -13.58 20.10
N PRO A 71 -19.11 -14.30 21.07
CA PRO A 71 -17.65 -14.41 21.11
C PRO A 71 -17.19 -15.00 19.79
N GLY A 72 -16.26 -14.34 19.11
CA GLY A 72 -15.68 -14.81 17.86
C GLY A 72 -16.13 -14.11 16.56
N ILE A 73 -17.10 -13.20 16.59
CA ILE A 73 -17.47 -12.40 15.40
C ILE A 73 -17.17 -10.92 15.67
N SER A 74 -15.91 -10.55 15.53
CA SER A 74 -15.49 -9.14 15.43
C SER A 74 -15.06 -8.84 13.99
N SER A 75 -14.97 -7.55 13.64
CA SER A 75 -14.35 -7.16 12.36
C SER A 75 -12.92 -7.73 12.23
N MET A 76 -12.23 -7.90 13.37
CA MET A 76 -10.94 -8.56 13.44
C MET A 76 -11.05 -10.06 13.16
N SER A 77 -12.03 -10.79 13.74
CA SER A 77 -12.25 -12.20 13.44
C SER A 77 -12.78 -12.43 12.03
N LEU A 78 -13.55 -11.51 11.47
CA LEU A 78 -13.94 -11.56 10.06
C LEU A 78 -12.75 -11.29 9.13
N SER A 79 -11.89 -10.34 9.47
CA SER A 79 -10.63 -10.12 8.77
C SER A 79 -9.70 -11.32 8.86
N LEU A 80 -9.62 -11.98 10.04
CA LEU A 80 -8.86 -13.21 10.22
C LEU A 80 -9.47 -14.37 9.41
N ALA A 81 -10.80 -14.51 9.38
CA ALA A 81 -11.46 -15.54 8.57
C ALA A 81 -11.28 -15.31 7.06
N ILE A 82 -11.29 -14.05 6.61
CA ILE A 82 -10.95 -13.70 5.21
C ILE A 82 -9.47 -14.02 4.92
N ARG A 83 -8.58 -13.82 5.88
CA ARG A 83 -7.17 -14.22 5.79
C ARG A 83 -6.99 -15.74 5.75
N GLU A 84 -7.78 -16.50 6.51
CA GLU A 84 -7.77 -17.97 6.50
C GLU A 84 -8.24 -18.53 5.16
N VAL A 85 -9.20 -17.90 4.51
CA VAL A 85 -9.62 -18.25 3.14
C VAL A 85 -8.56 -17.83 2.12
N GLY A 86 -7.68 -16.87 2.49
CA GLY A 86 -6.66 -16.33 1.61
C GLY A 86 -7.23 -15.45 0.51
N THR A 87 -6.37 -15.01 -0.40
CA THR A 87 -6.78 -14.30 -1.60
C THR A 87 -6.23 -15.01 -2.83
N THR A 88 -7.05 -15.12 -3.87
CA THR A 88 -6.59 -15.69 -5.14
C THR A 88 -5.71 -14.68 -5.89
N PRO A 89 -4.78 -15.13 -6.76
CA PRO A 89 -4.00 -14.23 -7.60
C PRO A 89 -4.87 -13.20 -8.35
N GLN A 90 -6.02 -13.59 -8.90
CA GLN A 90 -6.94 -12.69 -9.59
C GLN A 90 -7.51 -11.60 -8.69
N MET A 91 -7.91 -11.96 -7.48
CA MET A 91 -8.45 -10.98 -6.52
C MET A 91 -7.40 -9.94 -6.14
N ARG A 92 -6.18 -10.39 -5.86
CA ARG A 92 -5.06 -9.50 -5.49
C ARG A 92 -4.64 -8.62 -6.67
N LEU A 93 -4.57 -9.19 -7.87
CA LEU A 93 -4.17 -8.51 -9.09
C LEU A 93 -4.96 -7.21 -9.31
N GLY A 94 -6.30 -7.27 -9.27
CA GLY A 94 -7.17 -6.12 -9.48
C GLY A 94 -7.37 -5.23 -8.25
N MET A 95 -6.80 -5.58 -7.08
CA MET A 95 -7.08 -4.87 -5.84
C MET A 95 -6.52 -3.45 -5.82
N LEU A 96 -5.33 -3.23 -6.38
CA LEU A 96 -4.72 -1.89 -6.41
C LEU A 96 -5.59 -0.90 -7.20
N LYS A 97 -6.12 -1.30 -8.35
CA LYS A 97 -7.03 -0.45 -9.13
C LYS A 97 -8.31 -0.11 -8.35
N ARG A 98 -8.93 -1.11 -7.72
CA ARG A 98 -10.12 -0.88 -6.89
C ARG A 98 -9.85 0.06 -5.71
N LEU A 99 -8.66 -0.03 -5.09
CA LEU A 99 -8.26 0.88 -4.02
C LEU A 99 -8.07 2.31 -4.54
N LEU A 100 -7.48 2.49 -5.72
CA LEU A 100 -7.32 3.80 -6.36
C LEU A 100 -8.66 4.46 -6.72
N GLU A 101 -9.69 3.69 -7.02
CA GLU A 101 -11.04 4.19 -7.24
C GLU A 101 -11.74 4.54 -5.91
N ALA A 102 -11.41 3.83 -4.83
CA ALA A 102 -12.10 3.92 -3.54
C ALA A 102 -11.49 4.94 -2.58
N LYS A 103 -10.19 5.22 -2.69
CA LYS A 103 -9.43 6.06 -1.75
C LYS A 103 -8.73 7.21 -2.47
N PRO A 104 -8.70 8.40 -1.88
CA PRO A 104 -7.97 9.54 -2.45
C PRO A 104 -6.44 9.33 -2.40
N LEU A 105 -5.94 8.56 -1.47
CA LEU A 105 -4.54 8.26 -1.27
C LEU A 105 -4.35 6.81 -0.82
N ILE A 106 -3.42 6.11 -1.44
CA ILE A 106 -3.01 4.75 -1.10
C ILE A 106 -1.69 4.80 -0.34
N ARG A 107 -1.67 4.22 0.86
CA ARG A 107 -0.47 4.09 1.71
C ARG A 107 0.20 2.77 1.45
N VAL A 108 1.45 2.84 1.03
CA VAL A 108 2.22 1.65 0.69
C VAL A 108 3.45 1.57 1.59
N ILE A 109 3.68 0.44 2.24
CA ILE A 109 4.89 0.20 3.03
C ILE A 109 5.73 -0.90 2.39
N GLU A 110 7.04 -0.78 2.55
CA GLU A 110 7.94 -1.82 2.07
C GLU A 110 7.79 -3.12 2.87
N ALA A 111 7.96 -4.25 2.17
CA ALA A 111 8.20 -5.55 2.79
C ALA A 111 9.28 -6.30 2.00
N HIS A 112 10.10 -7.08 2.71
CA HIS A 112 11.24 -7.81 2.17
C HIS A 112 11.32 -9.26 2.67
N SER A 113 10.33 -9.68 3.47
CA SER A 113 10.20 -11.04 4.03
C SER A 113 8.76 -11.30 4.46
N GLY A 114 8.42 -12.55 4.75
CA GLY A 114 7.11 -12.90 5.33
C GLY A 114 6.82 -12.15 6.62
N LEU A 115 7.81 -11.97 7.52
CA LEU A 115 7.62 -11.21 8.76
C LEU A 115 7.22 -9.75 8.49
N THR A 116 7.90 -9.07 7.57
CA THR A 116 7.55 -7.68 7.23
C THR A 116 6.25 -7.60 6.45
N GLY A 117 5.90 -8.62 5.66
CA GLY A 117 4.58 -8.78 5.07
C GLY A 117 3.48 -8.89 6.12
N LEU A 118 3.68 -9.70 7.16
CA LEU A 118 2.76 -9.83 8.29
C LEU A 118 2.58 -8.49 9.03
N ILE A 119 3.67 -7.76 9.28
CA ILE A 119 3.61 -6.42 9.89
C ILE A 119 2.77 -5.49 9.02
N ALA A 120 3.04 -5.41 7.73
CA ALA A 120 2.29 -4.57 6.79
C ALA A 120 0.79 -4.92 6.75
N GLU A 121 0.47 -6.22 6.90
CA GLU A 121 -0.90 -6.72 6.92
C GLU A 121 -1.64 -6.37 8.21
N THR A 122 -0.96 -6.41 9.37
CA THR A 122 -1.62 -6.38 10.68
C THR A 122 -1.57 -5.05 11.40
N VAL A 123 -0.58 -4.20 11.09
CA VAL A 123 -0.43 -2.92 11.79
C VAL A 123 -1.56 -1.96 11.42
N ALA A 124 -2.27 -1.52 12.44
CA ALA A 124 -3.29 -0.49 12.34
C ALA A 124 -3.22 0.44 13.54
N VAL A 125 -3.49 1.71 13.33
CA VAL A 125 -3.54 2.74 14.38
C VAL A 125 -4.93 3.36 14.39
N GLU A 126 -5.56 3.39 15.55
CA GLU A 126 -6.81 4.12 15.76
C GLU A 126 -6.50 5.56 16.17
N SER A 127 -6.99 6.52 15.41
CA SER A 127 -6.88 7.95 15.69
C SER A 127 -8.15 8.66 15.23
N ASP A 128 -8.72 9.51 16.08
CA ASP A 128 -9.85 10.39 15.77
C ASP A 128 -11.03 9.69 15.07
N ASP A 129 -11.46 8.54 15.61
CA ASP A 129 -12.53 7.68 15.05
C ASP A 129 -12.21 7.07 13.68
N GLN A 130 -10.96 7.12 13.22
CA GLN A 130 -10.50 6.49 12.00
C GLN A 130 -9.43 5.43 12.27
N VAL A 131 -9.55 4.32 11.58
CA VAL A 131 -8.49 3.30 11.54
C VAL A 131 -7.56 3.62 10.36
N ARG A 132 -6.30 3.87 10.66
CA ARG A 132 -5.24 4.03 9.66
C ARG A 132 -4.45 2.75 9.54
N GLU A 133 -4.32 2.23 8.33
CA GLU A 133 -3.56 1.03 7.98
C GLU A 133 -2.83 1.25 6.66
N PHE A 134 -1.89 0.38 6.35
CA PHE A 134 -1.30 0.33 5.02
C PHE A 134 -2.23 -0.37 4.05
N ASP A 135 -2.33 0.13 2.83
CA ASP A 135 -3.24 -0.35 1.80
C ASP A 135 -2.60 -1.36 0.86
N ALA A 136 -1.28 -1.26 0.68
CA ALA A 136 -0.51 -2.07 -0.25
C ALA A 136 0.93 -2.26 0.25
N ILE A 137 1.63 -3.19 -0.39
CA ILE A 137 3.02 -3.53 -0.10
C ILE A 137 3.92 -3.12 -1.26
N TRP A 138 5.06 -2.54 -0.93
CA TRP A 138 6.16 -2.26 -1.84
C TRP A 138 7.27 -3.30 -1.65
N LEU A 139 7.52 -4.11 -2.67
CA LEU A 139 8.66 -5.01 -2.69
C LEU A 139 9.85 -4.29 -3.32
N SER A 140 10.68 -3.70 -2.47
CA SER A 140 11.81 -2.85 -2.84
C SER A 140 13.04 -3.66 -3.22
N SER A 141 13.71 -3.27 -4.29
CA SER A 141 14.99 -3.86 -4.67
C SER A 141 16.10 -3.54 -3.67
N LEU A 142 16.11 -2.32 -3.12
CA LEU A 142 17.08 -1.91 -2.10
C LEU A 142 17.00 -2.78 -0.85
N THR A 143 15.78 -2.97 -0.31
CA THR A 143 15.61 -3.71 0.95
C THR A 143 15.86 -5.20 0.75
N ASP A 144 15.44 -5.77 -0.36
CA ASP A 144 15.74 -7.17 -0.71
C ASP A 144 17.24 -7.42 -0.89
N SER A 145 17.95 -6.52 -1.58
CA SER A 145 19.41 -6.63 -1.75
C SER A 145 20.15 -6.50 -0.43
N ALA A 146 19.78 -5.51 0.39
CA ALA A 146 20.42 -5.27 1.68
C ALA A 146 20.18 -6.40 2.68
N LEU A 147 18.98 -7.00 2.69
CA LEU A 147 18.67 -8.18 3.51
C LEU A 147 19.60 -9.36 3.17
N LYS A 148 19.98 -9.50 1.91
CA LYS A 148 20.91 -10.53 1.41
C LYS A 148 22.38 -10.12 1.51
N ALA A 149 22.68 -9.00 2.20
CA ALA A 149 24.00 -8.39 2.29
C ALA A 149 24.67 -8.13 0.91
N LYS A 150 23.85 -7.71 -0.06
CA LYS A 150 24.28 -7.35 -1.42
C LYS A 150 24.09 -5.86 -1.67
N PRO A 151 24.90 -5.25 -2.54
CA PRO A 151 24.66 -3.87 -2.95
C PRO A 151 23.35 -3.76 -3.73
N ASP A 152 22.73 -2.55 -3.71
CA ASP A 152 21.52 -2.25 -4.48
C ASP A 152 21.85 -2.09 -5.96
N ILE A 153 21.97 -3.21 -6.62
CA ILE A 153 22.16 -3.35 -8.06
C ILE A 153 21.07 -4.24 -8.61
N GLU A 154 20.79 -4.13 -9.91
CA GLU A 154 19.85 -5.02 -10.57
C GLU A 154 20.28 -6.47 -10.39
N TYR A 155 19.54 -7.21 -9.58
CA TYR A 155 19.75 -8.62 -9.31
C TYR A 155 18.43 -9.38 -9.24
N VAL A 156 18.44 -10.51 -9.85
CA VAL A 156 17.28 -11.13 -10.47
C VAL A 156 16.35 -11.92 -9.53
N ASP A 157 16.78 -12.35 -8.34
CA ASP A 157 15.97 -13.31 -7.58
C ASP A 157 15.25 -12.70 -6.40
N ARG A 158 14.16 -11.99 -6.71
CA ARG A 158 13.18 -11.53 -5.71
C ARG A 158 11.92 -12.39 -5.66
N MET A 159 11.85 -13.45 -6.48
CA MET A 159 10.64 -14.29 -6.54
C MET A 159 10.41 -15.06 -5.24
N ASN A 160 11.47 -15.43 -4.51
CA ASN A 160 11.34 -16.04 -3.19
C ASN A 160 10.70 -15.05 -2.19
N ALA A 161 11.14 -13.80 -2.17
CA ALA A 161 10.55 -12.76 -1.32
C ALA A 161 9.08 -12.49 -1.70
N VAL A 162 8.75 -12.50 -3.00
CA VAL A 162 7.34 -12.44 -3.45
C VAL A 162 6.55 -13.60 -2.85
N GLY A 163 7.05 -14.85 -2.96
CA GLY A 163 6.40 -16.04 -2.41
C GLY A 163 6.15 -15.90 -0.90
N ASP A 164 7.19 -15.58 -0.14
CA ASP A 164 7.10 -15.44 1.33
C ASP A 164 6.08 -14.37 1.76
N ILE A 165 6.02 -13.24 1.04
CA ILE A 165 5.09 -12.16 1.32
C ILE A 165 3.65 -12.58 0.94
N LEU A 166 3.47 -13.27 -0.17
CA LEU A 166 2.15 -13.75 -0.61
C LEU A 166 1.49 -14.68 0.40
N GLU A 167 2.28 -15.45 1.17
CA GLU A 167 1.77 -16.33 2.23
C GLU A 167 1.26 -15.56 3.47
N THR A 168 1.67 -14.30 3.65
CA THR A 168 1.40 -13.54 4.88
C THR A 168 0.46 -12.36 4.69
N THR A 169 0.10 -12.01 3.45
CA THR A 169 -0.71 -10.82 3.16
C THR A 169 -1.81 -11.08 2.14
N THR A 170 -2.92 -10.39 2.33
CA THR A 170 -3.98 -10.29 1.33
C THR A 170 -3.88 -8.98 0.51
N LYS A 171 -3.01 -8.05 0.91
CA LYS A 171 -2.87 -6.73 0.29
C LYS A 171 -2.23 -6.81 -1.10
N PRO A 172 -2.52 -5.85 -1.99
CA PRO A 172 -1.89 -5.79 -3.30
C PRO A 172 -0.39 -5.50 -3.16
N ILE A 173 0.40 -6.13 -4.04
CA ILE A 173 1.85 -5.95 -4.09
C ILE A 173 2.21 -5.09 -5.29
N ILE A 174 3.05 -4.08 -5.06
CA ILE A 174 3.73 -3.28 -6.07
C ILE A 174 5.19 -3.72 -6.08
N PHE A 175 5.67 -4.21 -7.23
CA PHE A 175 7.00 -4.75 -7.39
C PHE A 175 7.97 -3.71 -7.97
N ASP A 176 9.15 -3.58 -7.36
CA ASP A 176 10.26 -2.79 -7.91
C ASP A 176 10.91 -3.56 -9.07
N GLY A 177 10.62 -3.17 -10.28
CA GLY A 177 11.13 -3.79 -11.50
C GLY A 177 12.50 -3.25 -11.93
N ASP A 178 13.15 -2.42 -11.13
CA ASP A 178 14.41 -1.74 -11.50
C ASP A 178 14.25 -0.99 -12.85
N THR A 179 15.17 -1.21 -13.81
CA THR A 179 15.07 -0.66 -15.17
C THR A 179 14.11 -1.47 -16.09
N GLY A 180 13.58 -2.58 -15.59
CA GLY A 180 12.87 -3.59 -16.40
C GLY A 180 13.80 -4.45 -17.26
N GLY A 181 15.13 -4.23 -17.20
CA GLY A 181 16.10 -4.90 -18.06
C GLY A 181 15.89 -4.57 -19.53
N VAL A 182 16.27 -5.49 -20.43
CA VAL A 182 15.95 -5.38 -21.86
C VAL A 182 14.47 -5.69 -22.10
N THR A 183 13.90 -5.12 -23.15
CA THR A 183 12.46 -5.19 -23.45
C THR A 183 11.92 -6.62 -23.48
N GLU A 184 12.69 -7.55 -24.04
CA GLU A 184 12.33 -8.98 -24.13
C GLU A 184 12.23 -9.62 -22.72
N HIS A 185 13.12 -9.27 -21.80
CA HIS A 185 13.05 -9.75 -20.43
C HIS A 185 11.88 -9.13 -19.66
N PHE A 186 11.60 -7.85 -19.90
CA PHE A 186 10.48 -7.16 -19.27
C PHE A 186 9.12 -7.80 -19.62
N VAL A 187 8.94 -8.21 -20.87
CA VAL A 187 7.75 -8.96 -21.29
C VAL A 187 7.53 -10.23 -20.47
N PHE A 188 8.59 -10.98 -20.19
CA PHE A 188 8.49 -12.18 -19.34
C PHE A 188 8.26 -11.82 -17.87
N MET A 189 8.88 -10.76 -17.37
CA MET A 189 8.64 -10.25 -16.01
C MET A 189 7.16 -9.92 -15.81
N VAL A 190 6.55 -9.15 -16.72
CA VAL A 190 5.13 -8.79 -16.68
C VAL A 190 4.26 -10.05 -16.59
N ARG A 191 4.45 -11.02 -17.48
CA ARG A 191 3.68 -12.28 -17.47
C ARG A 191 3.84 -13.07 -16.18
N THR A 192 5.04 -13.08 -15.61
CA THR A 192 5.30 -13.80 -14.35
C THR A 192 4.64 -13.13 -13.18
N LEU A 193 4.78 -11.80 -13.04
CA LEU A 193 4.20 -11.03 -11.95
C LEU A 193 2.66 -11.06 -12.00
N GLU A 194 2.09 -10.92 -13.18
CA GLU A 194 0.63 -11.01 -13.38
C GLU A 194 0.10 -12.39 -12.97
N ARG A 195 0.75 -13.48 -13.39
CA ARG A 195 0.37 -14.84 -13.01
C ARG A 195 0.44 -15.08 -11.49
N LEU A 196 1.38 -14.46 -10.79
CA LEU A 196 1.49 -14.55 -9.34
C LEU A 196 0.46 -13.68 -8.61
N GLY A 197 -0.26 -12.81 -9.32
CA GLY A 197 -1.23 -11.89 -8.73
C GLY A 197 -0.59 -10.65 -8.09
N VAL A 198 0.63 -10.27 -8.51
CA VAL A 198 1.23 -8.97 -8.19
C VAL A 198 0.42 -7.90 -8.93
N SER A 199 0.04 -6.81 -8.25
CA SER A 199 -0.89 -5.82 -8.80
C SER A 199 -0.24 -4.79 -9.70
N ALA A 200 1.04 -4.49 -9.47
CA ALA A 200 1.77 -3.52 -10.27
C ALA A 200 3.27 -3.78 -10.31
N VAL A 201 3.92 -3.32 -11.36
CA VAL A 201 5.36 -3.17 -11.45
C VAL A 201 5.72 -1.71 -11.69
N ILE A 202 6.74 -1.22 -10.98
CA ILE A 202 7.35 0.09 -11.25
C ILE A 202 8.69 -0.14 -11.94
N ILE A 203 8.91 0.50 -13.08
CA ILE A 203 10.19 0.47 -13.79
C ILE A 203 10.72 1.89 -13.99
N GLU A 204 12.03 2.07 -13.84
CA GLU A 204 12.69 3.37 -13.99
C GLU A 204 13.30 3.58 -15.36
N ASP A 205 13.23 4.80 -15.89
CA ASP A 205 13.68 5.18 -17.23
C ASP A 205 15.20 5.39 -17.31
N LYS A 206 15.96 4.48 -16.71
CA LYS A 206 17.42 4.43 -16.79
C LYS A 206 17.90 3.32 -17.71
N LYS A 207 19.07 3.54 -18.32
CA LYS A 207 19.70 2.60 -19.25
C LYS A 207 20.84 1.86 -18.57
N GLY A 208 20.99 0.58 -18.94
CA GLY A 208 22.03 -0.26 -18.39
C GLY A 208 21.70 -0.84 -17.00
N LEU A 209 22.72 -1.22 -16.26
CA LEU A 209 22.54 -1.77 -14.92
C LEU A 209 22.06 -0.69 -13.93
N LYS A 210 21.08 -1.04 -13.14
CA LYS A 210 20.58 -0.17 -12.07
C LYS A 210 21.70 0.28 -11.15
N ARG A 211 21.64 1.53 -10.77
CA ARG A 211 22.35 2.13 -9.66
C ARG A 211 21.35 2.84 -8.77
N ASN A 212 21.55 2.82 -7.45
CA ASN A 212 20.63 3.48 -6.54
C ASN A 212 20.51 4.98 -6.90
N SER A 213 19.28 5.46 -7.04
CA SER A 213 18.99 6.83 -7.49
C SER A 213 19.51 7.90 -6.53
N LEU A 214 19.67 7.60 -5.23
CA LEU A 214 20.22 8.54 -4.25
C LEU A 214 21.68 8.91 -4.52
N PHE A 215 22.42 8.09 -5.29
CA PHE A 215 23.75 8.49 -5.79
C PHE A 215 23.67 9.54 -6.89
N GLY A 216 22.50 9.72 -7.51
CA GLY A 216 22.26 10.74 -8.53
C GLY A 216 23.28 10.67 -9.67
N THR A 217 23.82 11.83 -10.07
CA THR A 217 24.81 11.95 -11.16
C THR A 217 26.17 11.34 -10.86
N ASP A 218 26.52 11.11 -9.58
CA ASP A 218 27.82 10.59 -9.18
C ASP A 218 28.06 9.13 -9.60
N ALA A 219 26.99 8.39 -9.88
CA ALA A 219 27.04 7.00 -10.29
C ALA A 219 27.16 6.80 -11.81
N GLY A 220 27.29 7.86 -12.60
CA GLY A 220 27.36 7.77 -14.07
C GLY A 220 26.10 7.15 -14.71
N GLN A 221 24.94 7.37 -14.11
CA GLN A 221 23.67 6.85 -14.62
C GLN A 221 23.24 7.59 -15.88
N VAL A 222 22.68 6.86 -16.84
CA VAL A 222 22.19 7.41 -18.11
C VAL A 222 20.69 7.13 -18.18
N GLN A 223 19.92 8.18 -18.49
CA GLN A 223 18.49 8.05 -18.72
C GLN A 223 18.25 7.49 -20.12
N ASP A 224 17.26 6.62 -20.28
CA ASP A 224 16.87 6.08 -21.58
C ASP A 224 16.18 7.17 -22.43
N THR A 225 16.10 6.97 -23.73
CA THR A 225 15.28 7.85 -24.58
C THR A 225 13.80 7.67 -24.24
N ILE A 226 12.99 8.70 -24.52
CA ILE A 226 11.53 8.60 -24.33
C ILE A 226 10.97 7.47 -25.19
N GLU A 227 11.46 7.36 -26.43
CA GLU A 227 11.03 6.39 -27.42
C GLU A 227 11.34 4.95 -27.01
N ASP A 228 12.57 4.67 -26.55
CA ASP A 228 12.99 3.32 -26.17
C ASP A 228 12.25 2.86 -24.91
N PHE A 229 12.10 3.75 -23.93
CA PHE A 229 11.37 3.42 -22.70
C PHE A 229 9.85 3.29 -22.96
N ALA A 230 9.27 4.14 -23.80
CA ALA A 230 7.89 4.02 -24.27
C ALA A 230 7.63 2.70 -24.99
N LEU A 231 8.59 2.25 -25.84
CA LEU A 231 8.52 0.94 -26.48
C LEU A 231 8.53 -0.20 -25.47
N LYS A 232 9.36 -0.10 -24.41
CA LYS A 232 9.38 -1.09 -23.31
C LYS A 232 8.03 -1.15 -22.60
N ILE A 233 7.43 0.01 -22.27
CA ILE A 233 6.11 0.09 -21.64
C ILE A 233 5.05 -0.55 -22.55
N SER A 234 4.98 -0.16 -23.81
CA SER A 234 3.97 -0.69 -24.75
C SER A 234 4.13 -2.19 -24.99
N SER A 235 5.37 -2.70 -25.04
CA SER A 235 5.65 -4.14 -25.14
C SER A 235 5.17 -4.89 -23.89
N GLY A 236 5.39 -4.32 -22.70
CA GLY A 236 4.86 -4.86 -21.44
C GLY A 236 3.33 -4.86 -21.45
N LYS A 237 2.69 -3.79 -21.91
CA LYS A 237 1.23 -3.70 -22.04
C LYS A 237 0.66 -4.77 -22.98
N GLN A 238 1.30 -5.01 -24.11
CA GLN A 238 0.91 -6.08 -25.03
C GLN A 238 1.11 -7.49 -24.46
N ALA A 239 2.01 -7.64 -23.51
CA ALA A 239 2.28 -8.93 -22.86
C ALA A 239 1.26 -9.30 -21.78
N GLN A 240 0.48 -8.34 -21.26
CA GLN A 240 -0.54 -8.56 -20.27
C GLN A 240 -1.65 -9.47 -20.78
N VAL A 241 -2.21 -10.27 -19.90
CA VAL A 241 -3.38 -11.12 -20.15
C VAL A 241 -4.67 -10.44 -19.72
N THR A 242 -4.59 -9.62 -18.66
CA THR A 242 -5.71 -8.85 -18.12
C THR A 242 -5.40 -7.36 -18.09
N ASP A 243 -6.43 -6.54 -17.95
CA ASP A 243 -6.26 -5.10 -17.75
C ASP A 243 -5.97 -4.72 -16.29
N ASP A 244 -5.98 -5.69 -15.37
CA ASP A 244 -5.84 -5.43 -13.93
C ASP A 244 -4.42 -5.12 -13.50
N PHE A 245 -3.42 -5.75 -14.13
CA PHE A 245 -2.01 -5.50 -13.82
C PHE A 245 -1.59 -4.09 -14.27
N MET A 246 -0.87 -3.37 -13.41
CA MET A 246 -0.45 -2.00 -13.68
C MET A 246 1.05 -1.93 -13.98
N ILE A 247 1.42 -1.20 -15.04
CA ILE A 247 2.79 -0.78 -15.33
C ILE A 247 2.91 0.70 -14.98
N ILE A 248 3.78 1.01 -14.02
CA ILE A 248 4.01 2.36 -13.53
C ILE A 248 5.40 2.80 -14.00
N ALA A 249 5.46 3.92 -14.67
CA ALA A 249 6.71 4.48 -15.19
C ALA A 249 7.34 5.45 -14.19
N ARG A 250 8.55 5.14 -13.72
CA ARG A 250 9.32 5.99 -12.82
C ARG A 250 10.25 6.88 -13.63
N ILE A 251 10.12 8.19 -13.42
CA ILE A 251 10.86 9.23 -14.11
C ILE A 251 12.03 9.69 -13.24
N GLU A 252 13.22 9.58 -13.77
CA GLU A 252 14.48 9.92 -13.07
C GLU A 252 15.07 11.29 -13.48
N SER A 253 14.33 12.11 -14.25
CA SER A 253 14.81 13.41 -14.77
C SER A 253 15.27 14.37 -13.68
N LEU A 254 14.57 14.42 -12.52
CA LEU A 254 14.96 15.27 -11.40
C LEU A 254 16.19 14.72 -10.67
N ILE A 255 16.28 13.41 -10.52
CA ILE A 255 17.46 12.72 -9.95
C ILE A 255 18.72 13.00 -10.78
N LEU A 256 18.59 12.93 -12.11
CA LEU A 256 19.68 13.11 -13.07
C LEU A 256 19.89 14.58 -13.47
N LYS A 257 19.13 15.52 -12.87
CA LYS A 257 19.21 16.96 -13.11
C LYS A 257 18.97 17.36 -14.58
N VAL A 258 18.17 16.57 -15.31
CA VAL A 258 17.76 16.91 -16.69
C VAL A 258 16.69 18.01 -16.68
N GLY A 259 15.87 18.04 -15.63
CA GLY A 259 14.95 19.16 -15.37
C GLY A 259 13.46 18.82 -15.49
N MET A 260 12.64 19.79 -15.15
CA MET A 260 11.19 19.66 -15.05
C MET A 260 10.52 19.45 -16.43
N ASP A 261 10.96 20.17 -17.43
CA ASP A 261 10.37 20.07 -18.78
C ASP A 261 10.56 18.68 -19.37
N ASP A 262 11.75 18.07 -19.18
CA ASP A 262 12.02 16.70 -19.58
C ASP A 262 11.15 15.72 -18.79
N ALA A 263 11.00 15.90 -17.47
CA ALA A 263 10.14 15.07 -16.63
C ALA A 263 8.68 15.07 -17.13
N LEU A 264 8.16 16.23 -17.48
CA LEU A 264 6.80 16.38 -18.02
C LEU A 264 6.65 15.80 -19.44
N ALA A 265 7.66 15.96 -20.28
CA ALA A 265 7.66 15.36 -21.64
C ALA A 265 7.65 13.82 -21.55
N ARG A 266 8.44 13.24 -20.64
CA ARG A 266 8.47 11.79 -20.37
C ARG A 266 7.14 11.30 -19.83
N ALA A 267 6.54 12.00 -18.87
CA ALA A 267 5.22 11.65 -18.35
C ALA A 267 4.19 11.53 -19.48
N LYS A 268 4.15 12.49 -20.41
CA LYS A 268 3.26 12.43 -21.58
C LYS A 268 3.56 11.26 -22.49
N GLY A 269 4.83 11.03 -22.82
CA GLY A 269 5.24 9.93 -23.68
C GLY A 269 4.90 8.56 -23.07
N TYR A 270 5.10 8.39 -21.77
CA TYR A 270 4.84 7.13 -21.08
C TYR A 270 3.34 6.85 -20.92
N ILE A 271 2.53 7.88 -20.63
CA ILE A 271 1.07 7.76 -20.63
C ILE A 271 0.56 7.36 -22.02
N ALA A 272 1.04 8.00 -23.06
CA ALA A 272 0.69 7.67 -24.45
C ALA A 272 1.10 6.23 -24.84
N ALA A 273 2.18 5.70 -24.24
CA ALA A 273 2.62 4.31 -24.41
C ALA A 273 1.80 3.30 -23.58
N GLY A 274 0.88 3.75 -22.75
CA GLY A 274 -0.03 2.93 -21.97
C GLY A 274 0.39 2.69 -20.51
N ALA A 275 1.32 3.50 -19.95
CA ALA A 275 1.62 3.46 -18.53
C ALA A 275 0.35 3.68 -17.69
N ASN A 276 0.14 2.85 -16.67
CA ASN A 276 -1.02 2.91 -15.78
C ASN A 276 -0.79 3.84 -14.58
N GLY A 277 0.41 4.35 -14.40
CA GLY A 277 0.80 5.31 -13.37
C GLY A 277 2.13 5.96 -13.71
N ILE A 278 2.35 7.13 -13.13
CA ILE A 278 3.63 7.86 -13.20
C ILE A 278 4.19 7.97 -11.79
N MET A 279 5.47 7.65 -11.63
CA MET A 279 6.20 7.91 -10.40
C MET A 279 7.24 8.97 -10.66
N ILE A 280 7.13 10.10 -9.95
CA ILE A 280 8.16 11.14 -9.95
C ILE A 280 9.09 10.94 -8.76
N HIS A 281 10.39 11.01 -9.00
CA HIS A 281 11.39 10.79 -7.98
C HIS A 281 12.31 11.99 -7.83
N SER A 282 12.57 12.42 -6.59
CA SER A 282 13.52 13.48 -6.25
C SER A 282 14.40 13.04 -5.08
N LYS A 283 15.64 13.53 -5.05
CA LYS A 283 16.57 13.35 -3.94
C LYS A 283 16.72 14.59 -3.06
N GLU A 284 16.02 15.66 -3.38
CA GLU A 284 16.04 16.90 -2.61
C GLU A 284 15.43 16.68 -1.21
N LYS A 285 15.86 17.46 -0.24
CA LYS A 285 15.41 17.37 1.15
C LYS A 285 14.04 18.00 1.39
N THR A 286 13.55 18.77 0.43
CA THR A 286 12.21 19.36 0.42
C THR A 286 11.38 18.80 -0.72
N ALA A 287 10.06 18.90 -0.60
CA ALA A 287 9.14 18.41 -1.63
C ALA A 287 8.95 19.38 -2.80
N ASP A 288 9.65 20.53 -2.84
CA ASP A 288 9.38 21.62 -3.77
C ASP A 288 9.39 21.18 -5.25
N GLU A 289 10.38 20.36 -5.65
CA GLU A 289 10.43 19.82 -7.02
C GLU A 289 9.24 18.90 -7.32
N VAL A 290 8.89 18.03 -6.37
CA VAL A 290 7.78 17.08 -6.50
C VAL A 290 6.44 17.83 -6.57
N LEU A 291 6.24 18.82 -5.69
CA LEU A 291 5.03 19.64 -5.67
C LEU A 291 4.91 20.51 -6.94
N THR A 292 6.04 20.99 -7.45
CA THR A 292 6.08 21.72 -8.74
C THR A 292 5.68 20.78 -9.87
N PHE A 293 6.21 19.56 -9.91
CA PHE A 293 5.78 18.54 -10.87
C PHE A 293 4.29 18.25 -10.76
N CYS A 294 3.77 18.03 -9.55
CA CYS A 294 2.34 17.78 -9.30
C CYS A 294 1.45 18.89 -9.88
N LYS A 295 1.83 20.14 -9.67
CA LYS A 295 1.10 21.32 -10.16
C LYS A 295 1.05 21.37 -11.70
N GLU A 296 2.15 21.06 -12.38
CA GLU A 296 2.21 21.02 -13.85
C GLU A 296 1.51 19.78 -14.40
N TYR A 297 1.70 18.62 -13.76
CA TYR A 297 1.04 17.39 -14.11
C TYR A 297 -0.48 17.46 -13.98
N ALA A 298 -0.99 18.26 -13.02
CA ALA A 298 -2.41 18.51 -12.85
C ALA A 298 -3.10 19.15 -14.08
N LYS A 299 -2.33 19.74 -14.99
CA LYS A 299 -2.84 20.34 -16.24
C LYS A 299 -3.04 19.32 -17.37
N PHE A 300 -2.56 18.10 -17.21
CA PHE A 300 -2.73 17.05 -18.23
C PHE A 300 -4.19 16.55 -18.25
N THR A 301 -4.74 16.34 -19.44
CA THR A 301 -6.08 15.77 -19.63
C THR A 301 -6.12 14.28 -19.36
N ASP A 302 -5.07 13.55 -19.72
CA ASP A 302 -4.99 12.09 -19.70
C ASP A 302 -4.16 11.59 -18.51
N ARG A 303 -4.39 12.18 -17.33
CA ARG A 303 -3.65 11.83 -16.12
C ARG A 303 -3.93 10.39 -15.68
N VAL A 304 -2.87 9.72 -15.26
CA VAL A 304 -2.92 8.46 -14.54
C VAL A 304 -2.49 8.67 -13.08
N PRO A 305 -2.72 7.73 -12.17
CA PRO A 305 -2.29 7.82 -10.77
C PRO A 305 -0.83 8.25 -10.62
N LEU A 306 -0.59 9.22 -9.74
CA LEU A 306 0.74 9.74 -9.44
C LEU A 306 1.29 9.10 -8.18
N VAL A 307 2.53 8.60 -8.27
CA VAL A 307 3.23 7.89 -7.20
C VAL A 307 4.43 8.71 -6.72
N VAL A 308 4.64 8.78 -5.42
CA VAL A 308 5.80 9.43 -4.81
C VAL A 308 6.42 8.59 -3.70
N VAL A 309 7.71 8.83 -3.43
CA VAL A 309 8.49 8.17 -2.36
C VAL A 309 9.15 9.24 -1.51
N PRO A 310 8.55 9.71 -0.39
CA PRO A 310 9.04 10.83 0.41
C PRO A 310 10.19 10.44 1.36
N SER A 311 11.18 9.65 0.89
CA SER A 311 12.29 9.21 1.73
C SER A 311 13.24 10.34 2.11
N THR A 312 13.46 11.30 1.22
CA THR A 312 14.38 12.44 1.43
C THR A 312 13.66 13.69 1.94
N TYR A 313 12.39 13.87 1.59
CA TYR A 313 11.50 14.96 2.04
C TYR A 313 10.43 14.44 3.01
N SER A 314 10.87 13.69 4.00
CA SER A 314 10.02 12.94 4.95
C SER A 314 9.18 13.80 5.91
N GLN A 315 9.33 15.12 5.88
CA GLN A 315 8.51 16.06 6.65
C GLN A 315 7.17 16.38 5.97
N THR A 316 7.06 16.11 4.66
CA THR A 316 5.83 16.38 3.89
C THR A 316 4.77 15.34 4.26
N THR A 317 3.62 15.81 4.68
CA THR A 317 2.51 14.96 5.15
C THR A 317 1.74 14.32 4.00
N GLU A 318 1.02 13.23 4.31
CA GLU A 318 0.11 12.60 3.35
C GLU A 318 -0.98 13.55 2.86
N ASP A 319 -1.48 14.42 3.74
CA ASP A 319 -2.52 15.39 3.39
C ASP A 319 -2.00 16.44 2.40
N GLU A 320 -0.78 16.93 2.56
CA GLU A 320 -0.12 17.84 1.60
C GLU A 320 0.09 17.17 0.24
N LEU A 321 0.53 15.90 0.23
CA LEU A 321 0.73 15.12 -1.00
C LEU A 321 -0.60 14.82 -1.69
N ALA A 322 -1.63 14.43 -0.95
CA ALA A 322 -2.97 14.19 -1.49
C ALA A 322 -3.58 15.48 -2.08
N ALA A 323 -3.43 16.60 -1.40
CA ALA A 323 -3.88 17.92 -1.89
C ALA A 323 -3.16 18.35 -3.18
N ALA A 324 -1.91 17.90 -3.37
CA ALA A 324 -1.15 18.10 -4.61
C ALA A 324 -1.54 17.12 -5.74
N GLY A 325 -2.43 16.15 -5.50
CA GLY A 325 -2.91 15.20 -6.50
C GLY A 325 -2.11 13.89 -6.57
N VAL A 326 -1.31 13.59 -5.54
CA VAL A 326 -0.66 12.29 -5.39
C VAL A 326 -1.70 11.24 -5.05
N SER A 327 -1.62 10.08 -5.70
CA SER A 327 -2.53 8.95 -5.51
C SER A 327 -1.92 7.83 -4.68
N ILE A 328 -0.60 7.67 -4.71
CA ILE A 328 0.12 6.60 -4.00
C ILE A 328 1.36 7.20 -3.31
N VAL A 329 1.49 6.95 -2.02
CA VAL A 329 2.69 7.27 -1.23
C VAL A 329 3.37 5.97 -0.81
N ILE A 330 4.68 5.82 -1.12
CA ILE A 330 5.46 4.62 -0.79
C ILE A 330 6.47 4.94 0.30
N TYR A 331 6.37 4.26 1.43
CA TYR A 331 7.37 4.22 2.49
C TYR A 331 8.35 3.07 2.21
N ALA A 332 9.44 3.39 1.50
CA ALA A 332 10.19 2.42 0.70
C ALA A 332 11.24 1.59 1.45
N ASN A 333 11.63 1.93 2.70
CA ASN A 333 12.77 1.28 3.35
C ASN A 333 12.81 1.41 4.89
N GLN A 334 11.78 1.89 5.52
CA GLN A 334 11.78 2.22 6.95
C GLN A 334 11.89 0.98 7.84
N LEU A 335 11.22 -0.13 7.49
CA LEU A 335 11.25 -1.35 8.30
C LEU A 335 12.67 -1.95 8.36
N LEU A 336 13.33 -2.09 7.21
CA LEU A 336 14.70 -2.60 7.18
C LEU A 336 15.68 -1.67 7.91
N ARG A 337 15.57 -0.35 7.68
CA ARG A 337 16.44 0.65 8.31
C ARG A 337 16.27 0.70 9.84
N SER A 338 15.08 0.39 10.36
CA SER A 338 14.86 0.29 11.81
C SER A 338 15.38 -1.04 12.39
N ALA A 339 15.26 -2.13 11.63
CA ALA A 339 15.67 -3.45 12.08
C ALA A 339 17.19 -3.58 12.27
N TYR A 340 18.00 -3.04 11.35
CA TYR A 340 19.45 -3.17 11.38
C TYR A 340 20.07 -2.63 12.68
N PRO A 341 19.85 -1.37 13.10
CA PRO A 341 20.44 -0.86 14.35
C PRO A 341 19.93 -1.59 15.59
N ALA A 342 18.67 -2.05 15.61
CA ALA A 342 18.15 -2.84 16.72
C ALA A 342 18.88 -4.18 16.86
N MET A 343 19.07 -4.89 15.75
CA MET A 343 19.83 -6.15 15.74
C MET A 343 21.29 -5.95 16.16
N VAL A 344 21.92 -4.86 15.73
CA VAL A 344 23.30 -4.52 16.14
C VAL A 344 23.38 -4.30 17.65
N GLN A 345 22.44 -3.56 18.24
CA GLN A 345 22.38 -3.32 19.70
C GLN A 345 22.31 -4.64 20.49
N VAL A 346 21.49 -5.58 20.05
CA VAL A 346 21.39 -6.91 20.68
C VAL A 346 22.72 -7.65 20.60
N ALA A 347 23.32 -7.69 19.40
CA ALA A 347 24.61 -8.37 19.21
C ALA A 347 25.75 -7.75 20.06
N GLU A 348 25.83 -6.42 20.11
CA GLU A 348 26.80 -5.71 20.95
C GLU A 348 26.58 -5.96 22.45
N SER A 349 25.32 -6.01 22.92
CA SER A 349 24.99 -6.31 24.31
C SER A 349 25.51 -7.69 24.70
N ILE A 350 25.25 -8.71 23.88
CA ILE A 350 25.72 -10.08 24.12
C ILE A 350 27.26 -10.14 24.13
N LEU A 351 27.92 -9.51 23.17
CA LEU A 351 29.39 -9.50 23.10
C LEU A 351 30.03 -8.79 24.31
N ARG A 352 29.43 -7.69 24.76
CA ARG A 352 29.93 -6.89 25.89
C ARG A 352 29.83 -7.64 27.20
N ASN A 353 28.75 -8.38 27.40
CA ASN A 353 28.44 -9.03 28.68
C ASN A 353 28.80 -10.52 28.71
N GLY A 354 29.11 -11.13 27.54
CA GLY A 354 29.38 -12.56 27.41
C GLY A 354 28.20 -13.45 27.75
N ARG A 355 26.98 -12.89 27.76
CA ARG A 355 25.72 -13.58 28.04
C ARG A 355 24.52 -12.79 27.46
N ALA A 356 23.35 -13.43 27.37
CA ALA A 356 22.17 -12.85 26.76
C ALA A 356 21.29 -12.00 27.72
N SER A 357 21.50 -12.10 29.03
CA SER A 357 20.59 -11.53 30.05
C SER A 357 20.30 -10.04 29.84
N GLU A 358 21.33 -9.24 29.53
CA GLU A 358 21.21 -7.80 29.31
C GLU A 358 20.62 -7.44 27.95
N ALA A 359 20.50 -8.42 27.06
CA ALA A 359 19.87 -8.25 25.75
C ALA A 359 18.37 -8.57 25.76
N GLU A 360 17.86 -9.24 26.80
CA GLU A 360 16.44 -9.64 26.87
C GLU A 360 15.49 -8.44 26.82
N ASP A 361 15.86 -7.31 27.44
CA ASP A 361 15.05 -6.08 27.42
C ASP A 361 14.98 -5.41 26.01
N LEU A 362 15.86 -5.82 25.11
CA LEU A 362 15.89 -5.37 23.71
C LEU A 362 15.15 -6.33 22.78
N CYS A 363 14.72 -7.48 23.27
CA CYS A 363 14.12 -8.54 22.49
C CYS A 363 12.64 -8.71 22.79
N MET A 364 11.89 -9.13 21.79
CA MET A 364 10.55 -9.65 22.03
C MET A 364 10.62 -10.94 22.89
N PRO A 365 9.76 -11.10 23.90
CA PRO A 365 9.72 -12.33 24.70
C PRO A 365 9.54 -13.59 23.84
N ILE A 366 10.26 -14.66 24.16
CA ILE A 366 10.21 -15.92 23.39
C ILE A 366 8.79 -16.45 23.24
N LYS A 367 7.94 -16.31 24.27
CA LYS A 367 6.54 -16.73 24.21
C LYS A 367 5.73 -15.94 23.18
N GLU A 368 6.04 -14.67 23.03
CA GLU A 368 5.36 -13.79 22.06
C GLU A 368 5.78 -14.12 20.63
N ILE A 369 7.08 -14.34 20.38
CA ILE A 369 7.54 -14.70 19.04
C ILE A 369 7.00 -16.08 18.59
N ILE A 370 6.89 -17.05 19.50
CA ILE A 370 6.32 -18.36 19.19
C ILE A 370 4.83 -18.24 18.86
N SER A 371 4.10 -17.37 19.56
CA SER A 371 2.66 -17.15 19.35
C SER A 371 2.33 -16.16 18.25
N LEU A 372 3.32 -15.49 17.67
CA LEU A 372 3.13 -14.48 16.61
C LEU A 372 2.45 -15.10 15.38
N ILE A 373 2.77 -16.35 15.06
CA ILE A 373 2.16 -17.13 14.00
C ILE A 373 1.60 -18.39 14.67
N PRO A 374 0.30 -18.41 15.05
CA PRO A 374 -0.30 -19.55 15.71
C PRO A 374 -0.29 -20.78 14.80
N GLU A 375 0.04 -21.95 15.37
CA GLU A 375 -0.16 -23.22 14.68
C GLU A 375 -1.65 -23.36 14.35
N ARG A 376 -1.96 -23.62 13.09
CA ARG A 376 -3.32 -23.97 12.68
C ARG A 376 -3.63 -25.36 13.21
N SER A 377 -4.51 -25.47 14.20
CA SER A 377 -5.09 -26.72 14.67
C SER A 377 -6.18 -27.21 13.73
#